data_f4e6d3af416b41a1c7708dc427f4c20d
#
_entry.id   f4e6d3af416b41a1c7708dc427f4c20d
#
_cell.length_a   1.000
_cell.length_b   1.000
_cell.length_c   1.000
_cell.angle_alpha   90.00
_cell.angle_beta   90.00
_cell.angle_gamma   90.00
#
_symmetry.space_group_name_H-M   'P 1'
#
loop_
_entity.id
_entity.type
_entity.pdbx_description
1 polymer ?
#
loop_
_entity_poly.entity_id
_entity_poly.type
_entity_poly.pdbx_seq_one_letter_code
_entity_poly.pdbx_strand_id
1 'polypeptide(L)'
;YGDHRDLHLSLRRQRQMCIRDRFISVTGRIVGKGVPADHWESVANKGFQLVYGATANLFTNRHGDYIGYGPEAHELVGIPDPETFVQIPWDKRIARVFCTCFRNREEENDPGGYLTSDCRGNLKRAHEEFKKKHKLELRAGTEPEMMWLTKNEDGSPTGSGFSKPYCYHIDQFESLRPVYMKVIEYSRAMGLDIIQGDHEDAPGQLELNFNYDDVVRNADRLSTYRQICAQVAREFNLIACFLSKPFVGVSASGCHTNISLWKGGKDELIPCGNKTIPGMENVFHHRRGGTNVFMPDGKDRRIPGKIGLQAIGGVMEHLPALTALGSSTVNSYRRLWDTGFWAPVYADWGYQNRTCGLRVSAPGRFEYRSVDSAHNPYLMGSGLLKAFDHGISKKMDPGKPEQQNMYEQMKAGKQVEKLPMTLGEALDRLETDKVIQDALPGDMMKVFMEYKRDEWEEFLATPTQWDLDKYLDCLP
;
A
#
# COMPACT_ATOMS: atom_id res chain seq x y z
N TYR A 1 6.28 -20.85 -18.19
CA TYR A 1 5.27 -21.92 -18.11
C TYR A 1 5.63 -22.81 -16.92
N GLY A 2 5.23 -22.40 -15.70
CA GLY A 2 5.33 -23.24 -14.50
C GLY A 2 4.22 -24.28 -14.51
N ASP A 3 4.53 -25.43 -13.99
CA ASP A 3 3.74 -26.66 -14.10
C ASP A 3 2.33 -26.54 -13.47
N HIS A 4 1.34 -26.24 -14.31
CA HIS A 4 -0.08 -26.23 -13.94
C HIS A 4 -0.55 -27.60 -13.36
N ARG A 5 0.22 -28.69 -13.58
CA ARG A 5 -0.13 -30.04 -13.14
C ARG A 5 -0.10 -30.20 -11.62
N ASP A 6 0.84 -29.58 -10.94
CA ASP A 6 0.95 -29.70 -9.47
C ASP A 6 -0.20 -28.98 -8.75
N LEU A 7 -0.68 -27.88 -9.32
CA LEU A 7 -1.89 -27.19 -8.83
C LEU A 7 -3.13 -28.08 -8.97
N HIS A 8 -3.27 -28.74 -10.12
CA HIS A 8 -4.38 -29.67 -10.41
C HIS A 8 -4.42 -30.89 -9.48
N LEU A 9 -3.25 -31.44 -9.13
CA LEU A 9 -3.16 -32.59 -8.23
C LEU A 9 -3.51 -32.25 -6.80
N SER A 10 -3.12 -31.07 -6.34
CA SER A 10 -3.48 -30.54 -5.01
C SER A 10 -4.99 -30.30 -4.88
N LEU A 11 -5.63 -29.76 -5.92
CA LEU A 11 -7.05 -29.43 -5.95
C LEU A 11 -7.96 -30.67 -6.03
N ARG A 12 -7.55 -31.74 -6.74
CA ARG A 12 -8.33 -33.00 -6.83
C ARG A 12 -8.51 -33.69 -5.47
N ARG A 13 -7.62 -33.47 -4.50
CA ARG A 13 -7.73 -34.03 -3.14
C ARG A 13 -8.69 -33.30 -2.22
N GLN A 14 -9.14 -32.09 -2.60
CA GLN A 14 -9.99 -31.24 -1.76
C GLN A 14 -11.29 -30.84 -2.47
N ARG A 15 -12.16 -31.80 -2.73
CA ARG A 15 -13.45 -31.65 -3.46
C ARG A 15 -14.45 -30.62 -2.88
N GLN A 16 -14.11 -29.91 -1.80
CA GLN A 16 -14.95 -28.91 -1.16
C GLN A 16 -14.27 -27.52 -1.04
N MET A 17 -13.21 -27.27 -1.80
CA MET A 17 -12.51 -25.98 -1.77
C MET A 17 -13.23 -24.94 -2.61
N CYS A 18 -13.32 -23.71 -2.11
CA CYS A 18 -13.72 -22.53 -2.85
C CYS A 18 -12.47 -21.71 -3.17
N ILE A 19 -12.25 -21.38 -4.43
CA ILE A 19 -11.15 -20.52 -4.87
C ILE A 19 -11.72 -19.11 -5.07
N ARG A 20 -11.15 -18.14 -4.37
CA ARG A 20 -11.52 -16.73 -4.47
C ARG A 20 -10.49 -16.00 -5.32
N ASP A 21 -10.93 -15.49 -6.47
CA ASP A 21 -10.14 -14.55 -7.24
C ASP A 21 -10.04 -13.22 -6.51
N ARG A 22 -9.04 -12.45 -6.85
CA ARG A 22 -8.83 -11.10 -6.31
C ARG A 22 -8.25 -10.20 -7.34
N PHE A 23 -8.83 -9.03 -7.43
CA PHE A 23 -8.23 -7.88 -8.08
C PHE A 23 -8.39 -6.66 -7.17
N ILE A 24 -7.74 -5.58 -7.50
CA ILE A 24 -7.69 -4.40 -6.65
C ILE A 24 -8.40 -3.27 -7.37
N SER A 25 -9.41 -2.72 -6.73
CA SER A 25 -10.07 -1.53 -7.24
C SER A 25 -9.16 -0.30 -7.15
N VAL A 26 -9.52 0.75 -7.87
CA VAL A 26 -8.82 2.05 -7.86
C VAL A 26 -8.65 2.62 -6.45
N THR A 27 -9.60 2.31 -5.54
CA THR A 27 -9.53 2.75 -4.14
C THR A 27 -8.68 1.86 -3.25
N GLY A 28 -8.03 0.82 -3.79
CA GLY A 28 -7.20 -0.12 -3.03
C GLY A 28 -7.95 -1.23 -2.31
N ARG A 29 -9.26 -1.37 -2.54
CA ARG A 29 -10.06 -2.47 -1.97
C ARG A 29 -9.80 -3.77 -2.71
N ILE A 30 -9.72 -4.85 -1.96
CA ILE A 30 -9.72 -6.20 -2.53
C ILE A 30 -11.15 -6.55 -2.90
N VAL A 31 -11.38 -6.83 -4.16
CA VAL A 31 -12.66 -7.27 -4.73
C VAL A 31 -12.46 -8.58 -5.48
N GLY A 32 -13.53 -9.34 -5.72
CA GLY A 32 -13.43 -10.62 -6.42
C GLY A 32 -14.65 -11.49 -6.26
N LYS A 33 -14.55 -12.70 -6.80
CA LYS A 33 -15.60 -13.73 -6.78
C LYS A 33 -15.09 -15.02 -6.14
N GLY A 34 -15.94 -15.99 -5.96
CA GLY A 34 -15.59 -17.34 -5.51
C GLY A 34 -16.09 -18.38 -6.51
N VAL A 35 -15.24 -19.38 -6.77
CA VAL A 35 -15.52 -20.49 -7.67
C VAL A 35 -15.28 -21.80 -6.92
N PRO A 36 -16.22 -22.77 -6.96
CA PRO A 36 -15.96 -24.11 -6.47
C PRO A 36 -14.75 -24.74 -7.17
N ALA A 37 -13.96 -25.52 -6.44
CA ALA A 37 -12.70 -26.05 -6.97
C ALA A 37 -12.85 -27.00 -8.15
N ASP A 38 -14.00 -27.66 -8.28
CA ASP A 38 -14.35 -28.52 -9.41
C ASP A 38 -14.54 -27.75 -10.73
N HIS A 39 -14.79 -26.44 -10.67
CA HIS A 39 -14.89 -25.55 -11.82
C HIS A 39 -13.57 -24.77 -12.10
N TRP A 40 -12.52 -25.01 -11.31
CA TRP A 40 -11.26 -24.28 -11.43
C TRP A 40 -10.59 -24.40 -12.80
N GLU A 41 -10.62 -25.58 -13.41
CA GLU A 41 -9.99 -25.80 -14.71
C GLU A 41 -10.54 -24.87 -15.80
N SER A 42 -11.86 -24.68 -15.81
CA SER A 42 -12.50 -23.74 -16.73
C SER A 42 -12.07 -22.30 -16.47
N VAL A 43 -12.01 -21.90 -15.21
CA VAL A 43 -11.63 -20.53 -14.82
C VAL A 43 -10.13 -20.27 -15.01
N ALA A 44 -9.28 -21.27 -14.76
CA ALA A 44 -7.85 -21.13 -14.99
C ALA A 44 -7.52 -20.88 -16.48
N ASN A 45 -8.32 -21.46 -17.38
CA ASN A 45 -8.14 -21.35 -18.83
C ASN A 45 -8.87 -20.13 -19.43
N LYS A 46 -10.11 -19.84 -18.97
CA LYS A 46 -11.00 -18.81 -19.55
C LYS A 46 -11.09 -17.53 -18.73
N GLY A 47 -10.52 -17.52 -17.52
CA GLY A 47 -10.59 -16.41 -16.57
C GLY A 47 -11.94 -16.29 -15.85
N PHE A 48 -11.97 -15.38 -14.88
CA PHE A 48 -13.17 -14.96 -14.16
C PHE A 48 -13.91 -13.88 -14.94
N GLN A 49 -15.20 -14.00 -15.06
CA GLN A 49 -16.05 -12.94 -15.60
C GLN A 49 -16.27 -11.85 -14.54
N LEU A 50 -15.99 -10.61 -14.88
CA LEU A 50 -16.06 -9.47 -14.00
C LEU A 50 -16.85 -8.33 -14.64
N VAL A 51 -17.52 -7.51 -13.83
CA VAL A 51 -18.14 -6.28 -14.31
C VAL A 51 -17.13 -5.13 -14.21
N TYR A 52 -17.13 -4.24 -15.21
CA TYR A 52 -16.20 -3.10 -15.25
C TYR A 52 -16.30 -2.23 -13.98
N GLY A 53 -17.52 -1.92 -13.56
CA GLY A 53 -17.77 -1.10 -12.38
C GLY A 53 -17.10 -1.59 -11.10
N ALA A 54 -16.75 -2.88 -10.99
CA ALA A 54 -16.04 -3.40 -9.84
C ALA A 54 -14.61 -2.82 -9.70
N THR A 55 -14.00 -2.29 -10.76
CA THR A 55 -12.70 -1.61 -10.71
C THR A 55 -12.78 -0.28 -9.98
N ALA A 56 -13.96 0.37 -10.00
CA ALA A 56 -14.30 1.57 -9.25
C ALA A 56 -15.28 1.28 -8.09
N ASN A 57 -15.40 -0.01 -7.65
CA ASN A 57 -16.31 -0.46 -6.59
C ASN A 57 -17.82 -0.20 -6.85
N LEU A 58 -18.23 -0.08 -8.12
CA LEU A 58 -19.61 0.26 -8.54
C LEU A 58 -20.11 1.57 -7.95
N PHE A 59 -19.25 2.55 -7.75
CA PHE A 59 -19.64 3.84 -7.21
C PHE A 59 -20.38 4.69 -8.21
N THR A 60 -21.40 5.36 -7.71
CA THR A 60 -21.91 6.59 -8.28
C THR A 60 -21.34 7.78 -7.51
N ASN A 61 -21.22 8.91 -8.18
CA ASN A 61 -20.93 10.18 -7.52
C ASN A 61 -22.15 10.64 -6.70
N ARG A 62 -22.02 11.71 -5.94
CA ARG A 62 -23.10 12.29 -5.14
C ARG A 62 -24.32 12.76 -5.96
N HIS A 63 -24.19 12.88 -7.28
CA HIS A 63 -25.27 13.24 -8.20
C HIS A 63 -25.98 12.03 -8.81
N GLY A 64 -25.48 10.82 -8.52
CA GLY A 64 -26.02 9.56 -9.03
C GLY A 64 -25.42 9.07 -10.35
N ASP A 65 -24.43 9.77 -10.90
CA ASP A 65 -23.73 9.36 -12.12
C ASP A 65 -22.69 8.28 -11.82
N TYR A 66 -22.53 7.30 -12.72
CA TYR A 66 -21.51 6.27 -12.56
C TYR A 66 -20.11 6.84 -12.75
N ILE A 67 -19.20 6.49 -11.83
CA ILE A 67 -17.78 6.81 -11.95
C ILE A 67 -17.12 5.82 -12.91
N GLY A 68 -16.56 6.35 -13.99
CA GLY A 68 -15.98 5.58 -15.08
C GLY A 68 -17.01 5.10 -16.09
N TYR A 69 -17.53 3.88 -15.92
CA TYR A 69 -18.54 3.30 -16.81
C TYR A 69 -19.70 2.70 -16.03
N GLY A 70 -20.90 2.81 -16.57
CA GLY A 70 -22.11 2.27 -15.99
C GLY A 70 -22.35 0.79 -16.33
N PRO A 71 -23.60 0.32 -16.11
CA PRO A 71 -23.97 -1.07 -16.34
C PRO A 71 -23.96 -1.50 -17.81
N GLU A 72 -23.87 -0.56 -18.74
CA GLU A 72 -23.73 -0.80 -20.18
C GLU A 72 -22.33 -1.25 -20.60
N ALA A 73 -21.34 -1.13 -19.72
CA ALA A 73 -19.96 -1.51 -20.03
C ALA A 73 -19.83 -3.02 -20.25
N HIS A 74 -19.02 -3.39 -21.24
CA HIS A 74 -18.71 -4.80 -21.49
C HIS A 74 -18.10 -5.50 -20.28
N GLU A 75 -18.37 -6.78 -20.17
CA GLU A 75 -17.76 -7.61 -19.14
C GLU A 75 -16.25 -7.71 -19.33
N LEU A 76 -15.56 -7.77 -18.20
CA LEU A 76 -14.12 -7.97 -18.14
C LEU A 76 -13.80 -9.44 -17.87
N VAL A 77 -12.55 -9.81 -18.16
CA VAL A 77 -12.01 -11.10 -17.77
C VAL A 77 -10.82 -10.92 -16.81
N GLY A 78 -10.84 -11.61 -15.68
CA GLY A 78 -9.73 -11.70 -14.74
C GLY A 78 -8.96 -13.01 -14.93
N ILE A 79 -7.75 -12.95 -15.45
CA ILE A 79 -6.89 -14.12 -15.63
C ILE A 79 -6.11 -14.36 -14.32
N PRO A 80 -6.24 -15.53 -13.69
CA PRO A 80 -5.53 -15.86 -12.47
C PRO A 80 -4.01 -15.84 -12.64
N ASP A 81 -3.31 -15.33 -11.63
CA ASP A 81 -1.85 -15.40 -11.50
C ASP A 81 -1.48 -16.58 -10.58
N PRO A 82 -1.07 -17.75 -11.12
CA PRO A 82 -0.87 -18.97 -10.34
C PRO A 82 0.18 -18.82 -9.23
N GLU A 83 1.18 -17.96 -9.40
CA GLU A 83 2.23 -17.70 -8.40
C GLU A 83 1.67 -17.10 -7.11
N THR A 84 0.45 -16.56 -7.16
CA THR A 84 -0.21 -15.93 -6.01
C THR A 84 -1.21 -16.86 -5.33
N PHE A 85 -1.37 -18.09 -5.81
CA PHE A 85 -2.28 -19.05 -5.21
C PHE A 85 -1.83 -19.42 -3.80
N VAL A 86 -2.73 -19.29 -2.82
CA VAL A 86 -2.47 -19.69 -1.44
C VAL A 86 -3.74 -20.14 -0.74
N GLN A 87 -3.64 -21.22 0.06
CA GLN A 87 -4.70 -21.66 0.95
C GLN A 87 -4.84 -20.70 2.12
N ILE A 88 -6.08 -20.31 2.45
CA ILE A 88 -6.35 -19.38 3.55
C ILE A 88 -6.21 -20.11 4.90
N PRO A 89 -5.37 -19.62 5.84
CA PRO A 89 -5.06 -20.35 7.07
C PRO A 89 -6.22 -20.50 8.06
N TRP A 90 -7.17 -19.58 8.07
CA TRP A 90 -8.35 -19.64 8.98
C TRP A 90 -9.50 -20.48 8.44
N ASP A 91 -9.46 -20.89 7.17
CA ASP A 91 -10.39 -21.87 6.59
C ASP A 91 -9.71 -22.63 5.45
N LYS A 92 -9.25 -23.83 5.73
CA LYS A 92 -8.54 -24.68 4.76
C LYS A 92 -9.39 -25.12 3.55
N ARG A 93 -10.69 -24.85 3.56
CA ARG A 93 -11.58 -25.08 2.41
C ARG A 93 -11.55 -23.93 1.41
N ILE A 94 -10.79 -22.88 1.68
CA ILE A 94 -10.72 -21.70 0.84
C ILE A 94 -9.28 -21.46 0.40
N ALA A 95 -9.09 -21.15 -0.88
CA ALA A 95 -7.85 -20.61 -1.43
C ALA A 95 -8.12 -19.26 -2.06
N ARG A 96 -7.08 -18.47 -2.24
CA ARG A 96 -7.12 -17.21 -2.97
C ARG A 96 -6.09 -17.18 -4.09
N VAL A 97 -6.37 -16.42 -5.14
CA VAL A 97 -5.47 -16.11 -6.23
C VAL A 97 -5.68 -14.65 -6.66
N PHE A 98 -4.62 -13.92 -6.98
CA PHE A 98 -4.77 -12.61 -7.63
C PHE A 98 -4.94 -12.78 -9.14
N CYS A 99 -5.64 -11.82 -9.77
CA CYS A 99 -5.88 -11.82 -11.20
C CYS A 99 -5.28 -10.57 -11.85
N THR A 100 -4.99 -10.69 -13.14
CA THR A 100 -4.77 -9.57 -14.05
C THR A 100 -6.03 -9.40 -14.90
N CYS A 101 -6.54 -8.18 -15.01
CA CYS A 101 -7.78 -7.91 -15.71
C CYS A 101 -7.54 -7.48 -17.17
N PHE A 102 -8.45 -7.92 -18.04
CA PHE A 102 -8.48 -7.62 -19.46
C PHE A 102 -9.87 -7.09 -19.86
N ARG A 103 -9.93 -6.35 -20.98
CA ARG A 103 -11.12 -5.59 -21.38
C ARG A 103 -12.25 -6.44 -21.93
N ASN A 104 -11.95 -7.61 -22.50
CA ASN A 104 -12.91 -8.36 -23.27
C ASN A 104 -12.88 -9.84 -22.90
N ARG A 105 -14.03 -10.46 -22.88
CA ARG A 105 -14.23 -11.88 -22.65
C ARG A 105 -14.77 -12.61 -23.88
N GLU A 106 -15.16 -11.92 -24.92
CA GLU A 106 -15.82 -12.49 -26.07
C GLU A 106 -14.87 -13.36 -26.94
N GLU A 107 -13.57 -13.08 -26.85
CA GLU A 107 -12.54 -13.85 -27.57
C GLU A 107 -11.94 -14.90 -26.63
N GLU A 108 -12.17 -16.17 -26.94
CA GLU A 108 -11.84 -17.30 -26.06
C GLU A 108 -10.33 -17.43 -25.74
N ASN A 109 -9.46 -16.99 -26.64
CA ASN A 109 -8.00 -17.09 -26.51
C ASN A 109 -7.29 -15.72 -26.49
N ASP A 110 -8.01 -14.62 -26.68
CA ASP A 110 -7.51 -13.26 -26.59
C ASP A 110 -8.44 -12.41 -25.71
N PRO A 111 -8.05 -12.12 -24.48
CA PRO A 111 -8.87 -11.33 -23.55
C PRO A 111 -9.02 -9.86 -23.94
N GLY A 112 -8.74 -9.45 -25.17
CA GLY A 112 -9.03 -8.11 -25.67
C GLY A 112 -8.08 -7.01 -25.22
N GLY A 113 -6.95 -7.36 -24.67
CA GLY A 113 -5.95 -6.44 -24.16
C GLY A 113 -6.15 -6.04 -22.70
N TYR A 114 -5.12 -5.46 -22.12
CA TYR A 114 -5.09 -5.12 -20.70
C TYR A 114 -6.12 -4.06 -20.33
N LEU A 115 -6.75 -4.25 -19.18
CA LEU A 115 -7.56 -3.21 -18.56
C LEU A 115 -6.65 -2.15 -17.92
N THR A 116 -6.78 -0.90 -18.36
CA THR A 116 -5.94 0.20 -17.84
C THR A 116 -6.28 0.58 -16.41
N SER A 117 -7.52 0.35 -15.96
CA SER A 117 -7.94 0.54 -14.56
C SER A 117 -7.62 -0.64 -13.62
N ASP A 118 -6.92 -1.67 -14.09
CA ASP A 118 -6.36 -2.72 -13.23
C ASP A 118 -5.08 -2.25 -12.54
N CYS A 119 -5.17 -1.89 -11.26
CA CYS A 119 -4.06 -1.36 -10.47
C CYS A 119 -2.86 -2.32 -10.41
N ARG A 120 -3.13 -3.62 -10.16
CA ARG A 120 -2.07 -4.64 -10.05
C ARG A 120 -1.41 -4.91 -11.41
N GLY A 121 -2.20 -5.08 -12.45
CA GLY A 121 -1.71 -5.28 -13.81
C GLY A 121 -0.86 -4.11 -14.30
N ASN A 122 -1.26 -2.88 -13.99
CA ASN A 122 -0.47 -1.69 -14.32
C ASN A 122 0.86 -1.65 -13.60
N LEU A 123 0.90 -1.93 -12.31
CA LEU A 123 2.15 -1.97 -11.57
C LEU A 123 3.09 -3.04 -12.11
N LYS A 124 2.58 -4.23 -12.47
CA LYS A 124 3.39 -5.28 -13.14
C LYS A 124 4.01 -4.77 -14.43
N ARG A 125 3.21 -4.16 -15.31
CA ARG A 125 3.70 -3.61 -16.59
C ARG A 125 4.70 -2.48 -16.38
N ALA A 126 4.39 -1.51 -15.53
CA ALA A 126 5.29 -0.40 -15.23
C ALA A 126 6.64 -0.88 -14.67
N HIS A 127 6.63 -1.91 -13.81
CA HIS A 127 7.85 -2.50 -13.26
C HIS A 127 8.66 -3.24 -14.33
N GLU A 128 8.02 -4.00 -15.22
CA GLU A 128 8.69 -4.67 -16.35
C GLU A 128 9.29 -3.66 -17.36
N GLU A 129 8.57 -2.58 -17.66
CA GLU A 129 9.08 -1.48 -18.50
C GLU A 129 10.31 -0.83 -17.87
N PHE A 130 10.24 -0.53 -16.57
CA PHE A 130 11.36 0.04 -15.81
C PHE A 130 12.57 -0.90 -15.82
N LYS A 131 12.37 -2.19 -15.57
CA LYS A 131 13.42 -3.22 -15.65
C LYS A 131 14.02 -3.31 -17.06
N LYS A 132 13.19 -3.27 -18.08
CA LYS A 132 13.66 -3.30 -19.48
C LYS A 132 14.51 -2.08 -19.83
N LYS A 133 14.11 -0.89 -19.38
CA LYS A 133 14.77 0.38 -19.68
C LYS A 133 16.08 0.56 -18.89
N HIS A 134 16.03 0.40 -17.58
CA HIS A 134 17.15 0.70 -16.68
C HIS A 134 17.96 -0.52 -16.26
N LYS A 135 17.51 -1.74 -16.54
CA LYS A 135 18.10 -3.00 -16.01
C LYS A 135 18.14 -3.02 -14.48
N LEU A 136 17.17 -2.33 -13.86
CA LEU A 136 17.01 -2.21 -12.43
C LEU A 136 15.63 -2.69 -12.01
N GLU A 137 15.54 -3.21 -10.81
CA GLU A 137 14.31 -3.69 -10.18
C GLU A 137 14.04 -2.84 -8.92
N LEU A 138 12.79 -2.38 -8.77
CA LEU A 138 12.34 -1.69 -7.57
C LEU A 138 11.97 -2.72 -6.52
N ARG A 139 12.57 -2.60 -5.33
CA ARG A 139 12.20 -3.36 -4.13
C ARG A 139 11.73 -2.42 -3.05
N ALA A 140 10.68 -2.83 -2.35
CA ALA A 140 10.05 -2.07 -1.31
C ALA A 140 9.76 -2.94 -0.09
N GLY A 141 9.86 -2.34 1.10
CA GLY A 141 9.39 -2.92 2.36
C GLY A 141 8.57 -1.88 3.10
N THR A 142 7.38 -2.25 3.52
CA THR A 142 6.43 -1.35 4.18
C THR A 142 6.41 -1.54 5.68
N GLU A 143 6.21 -0.44 6.40
CA GLU A 143 6.03 -0.34 7.84
C GLU A 143 4.57 0.10 8.09
N PRO A 144 3.59 -0.84 8.06
CA PRO A 144 2.18 -0.49 8.13
C PRO A 144 1.72 -0.30 9.58
N GLU A 145 1.59 0.93 10.01
CA GLU A 145 0.96 1.27 11.26
C GLU A 145 -0.56 1.15 11.16
N MET A 146 -1.21 0.63 12.18
CA MET A 146 -2.66 0.51 12.25
C MET A 146 -3.14 0.45 13.70
N MET A 147 -4.40 0.76 13.94
CA MET A 147 -4.97 0.72 15.29
C MET A 147 -5.94 -0.45 15.45
N TRP A 148 -5.78 -1.20 16.53
CA TRP A 148 -6.76 -2.16 17.00
C TRP A 148 -7.75 -1.42 17.90
N LEU A 149 -9.02 -1.33 17.48
CA LEU A 149 -10.03 -0.60 18.20
C LEU A 149 -11.03 -1.56 18.85
N THR A 150 -11.47 -1.21 20.04
CA THR A 150 -12.62 -1.81 20.70
C THR A 150 -13.92 -1.24 20.13
N LYS A 151 -15.05 -1.80 20.56
CA LYS A 151 -16.37 -1.34 20.17
C LYS A 151 -17.11 -0.82 21.38
N ASN A 152 -17.82 0.29 21.23
CA ASN A 152 -18.83 0.75 22.16
C ASN A 152 -20.06 -0.19 22.15
N GLU A 153 -21.01 0.01 23.05
CA GLU A 153 -22.25 -0.77 23.10
C GLU A 153 -23.07 -0.69 21.80
N ASP A 154 -23.03 0.43 21.13
CA ASP A 154 -23.68 0.66 19.82
C ASP A 154 -22.89 0.10 18.63
N GLY A 155 -21.73 -0.52 18.90
CA GLY A 155 -20.84 -1.08 17.86
C GLY A 155 -19.90 -0.06 17.21
N SER A 156 -19.97 1.20 17.56
CA SER A 156 -19.05 2.24 17.05
C SER A 156 -17.62 2.01 17.54
N PRO A 157 -16.60 2.38 16.73
CA PRO A 157 -15.20 2.18 17.10
C PRO A 157 -14.77 3.15 18.22
N THR A 158 -13.95 2.64 19.13
CA THR A 158 -13.34 3.45 20.18
C THR A 158 -11.91 3.00 20.49
N GLY A 159 -11.07 3.95 20.90
CA GLY A 159 -9.76 3.66 21.50
C GLY A 159 -9.81 3.42 23.01
N SER A 160 -10.99 3.41 23.62
CA SER A 160 -11.14 3.12 25.05
C SER A 160 -10.73 1.68 25.36
N GLY A 161 -10.17 1.45 26.54
CA GLY A 161 -9.63 0.14 26.92
C GLY A 161 -8.13 -0.02 26.64
N PHE A 162 -7.52 0.93 25.94
CA PHE A 162 -6.06 1.03 25.82
C PHE A 162 -5.58 2.26 26.58
N SER A 163 -4.50 2.12 27.35
CA SER A 163 -3.91 3.26 28.08
C SER A 163 -3.29 4.26 27.12
N LYS A 164 -3.07 5.50 27.59
CA LYS A 164 -2.27 6.47 26.83
C LYS A 164 -0.84 5.94 26.69
N PRO A 165 -0.35 5.78 25.50
CA PRO A 165 0.90 5.09 25.29
C PRO A 165 2.07 6.04 25.13
N TYR A 166 3.22 5.41 25.29
CA TYR A 166 4.48 5.86 24.76
C TYR A 166 4.94 4.80 23.75
N CYS A 167 5.58 5.21 22.68
CA CYS A 167 6.23 4.31 21.72
C CYS A 167 7.04 3.21 22.43
N TYR A 168 6.98 1.99 21.91
CA TYR A 168 7.68 0.80 22.45
C TYR A 168 7.27 0.38 23.86
N HIS A 169 6.06 0.69 24.26
CA HIS A 169 5.55 0.34 25.58
C HIS A 169 5.21 -1.17 25.64
N ILE A 170 6.05 -1.93 26.34
CA ILE A 170 5.95 -3.40 26.34
C ILE A 170 4.61 -3.90 26.90
N ASP A 171 4.10 -3.32 27.99
CA ASP A 171 2.82 -3.76 28.57
C ASP A 171 1.64 -3.56 27.60
N GLN A 172 1.65 -2.47 26.82
CA GLN A 172 0.65 -2.24 25.78
C GLN A 172 0.79 -3.21 24.61
N PHE A 173 2.02 -3.50 24.19
CA PHE A 173 2.30 -4.52 23.22
C PHE A 173 1.83 -5.90 23.71
N GLU A 174 2.16 -6.23 24.96
CA GLU A 174 1.77 -7.50 25.58
C GLU A 174 0.26 -7.66 25.76
N SER A 175 -0.48 -6.56 26.00
CA SER A 175 -1.94 -6.59 26.07
C SER A 175 -2.60 -7.05 24.77
N LEU A 176 -1.96 -6.81 23.64
CA LEU A 176 -2.39 -7.25 22.31
C LEU A 176 -1.70 -8.53 21.82
N ARG A 177 -0.94 -9.22 22.69
CA ARG A 177 -0.20 -10.43 22.33
C ARG A 177 -1.05 -11.50 21.62
N PRO A 178 -2.24 -11.89 22.08
CA PRO A 178 -3.02 -12.89 21.37
C PRO A 178 -3.37 -12.46 19.94
N VAL A 179 -3.58 -11.16 19.74
CA VAL A 179 -3.95 -10.56 18.44
C VAL A 179 -2.76 -10.59 17.49
N TYR A 180 -1.64 -9.98 17.86
CA TYR A 180 -0.49 -9.90 16.95
C TYR A 180 0.16 -11.28 16.70
N MET A 181 0.14 -12.19 17.67
CA MET A 181 0.60 -13.56 17.44
C MET A 181 -0.25 -14.28 16.40
N LYS A 182 -1.57 -14.06 16.41
CA LYS A 182 -2.47 -14.61 15.40
C LYS A 182 -2.22 -13.97 14.01
N VAL A 183 -1.96 -12.66 13.96
CA VAL A 183 -1.56 -12.00 12.71
C VAL A 183 -0.26 -12.60 12.16
N ILE A 184 0.75 -12.81 13.01
CA ILE A 184 2.03 -13.43 12.61
C ILE A 184 1.83 -14.85 12.09
N GLU A 185 1.02 -15.66 12.78
CA GLU A 185 0.70 -17.04 12.37
C GLU A 185 0.08 -17.06 10.96
N TYR A 186 -0.97 -16.26 10.74
CA TYR A 186 -1.65 -16.20 9.45
C TYR A 186 -0.77 -15.58 8.35
N SER A 187 0.03 -14.57 8.69
CA SER A 187 0.97 -13.94 7.77
C SER A 187 2.00 -14.94 7.25
N ARG A 188 2.63 -15.70 8.14
CA ARG A 188 3.59 -16.74 7.75
C ARG A 188 2.97 -17.82 6.87
N ALA A 189 1.77 -18.27 7.22
CA ALA A 189 1.04 -19.27 6.42
C ALA A 189 0.68 -18.75 5.01
N MET A 190 0.57 -17.44 4.84
CA MET A 190 0.30 -16.79 3.55
C MET A 190 1.55 -16.21 2.86
N GLY A 191 2.75 -16.55 3.34
CA GLY A 191 4.01 -16.18 2.71
C GLY A 191 4.48 -14.74 2.99
N LEU A 192 3.97 -14.10 4.06
CA LEU A 192 4.49 -12.84 4.55
C LEU A 192 5.56 -13.12 5.61
N ASP A 193 6.77 -12.62 5.36
CA ASP A 193 7.91 -12.75 6.28
C ASP A 193 7.91 -11.56 7.26
N ILE A 194 7.17 -11.69 8.37
CA ILE A 194 7.16 -10.70 9.46
C ILE A 194 8.50 -10.74 10.19
N ILE A 195 9.18 -9.60 10.25
CA ILE A 195 10.54 -9.47 10.78
C ILE A 195 10.64 -8.69 12.09
N GLN A 196 9.66 -7.83 12.35
CA GLN A 196 9.64 -6.97 13.54
C GLN A 196 8.21 -6.58 13.87
N GLY A 197 7.95 -6.28 15.12
CA GLY A 197 6.69 -5.67 15.57
C GLY A 197 6.91 -4.87 16.83
N ASP A 198 6.18 -3.77 16.96
CA ASP A 198 6.24 -2.88 18.10
C ASP A 198 4.89 -2.18 18.34
N HIS A 199 4.77 -1.63 19.53
CA HIS A 199 3.70 -0.72 19.91
C HIS A 199 4.09 0.69 19.50
N GLU A 200 3.22 1.33 18.72
CA GLU A 200 3.36 2.71 18.31
C GLU A 200 2.73 3.68 19.34
N ASP A 201 2.70 4.98 19.04
CA ASP A 201 2.38 6.02 20.01
C ASP A 201 0.87 6.11 20.35
N ALA A 202 -0.04 5.82 19.43
CA ALA A 202 -1.47 5.93 19.70
C ALA A 202 -2.05 4.69 20.41
N PRO A 203 -3.19 4.83 21.14
CA PRO A 203 -3.84 3.71 21.81
C PRO A 203 -4.18 2.56 20.88
N GLY A 204 -3.69 1.35 21.19
CA GLY A 204 -3.90 0.16 20.37
C GLY A 204 -3.20 0.18 19.03
N GLN A 205 -2.29 1.12 18.79
CA GLN A 205 -1.53 1.22 17.53
C GLN A 205 -0.36 0.26 17.55
N LEU A 206 -0.32 -0.60 16.55
CA LEU A 206 0.78 -1.53 16.31
C LEU A 206 1.34 -1.36 14.90
N GLU A 207 2.64 -1.60 14.79
CA GLU A 207 3.36 -1.78 13.53
C GLU A 207 3.91 -3.20 13.46
N LEU A 208 3.63 -3.93 12.39
CA LEU A 208 4.20 -5.25 12.12
C LEU A 208 4.85 -5.23 10.75
N ASN A 209 6.18 -5.16 10.75
CA ASN A 209 6.97 -5.03 9.54
C ASN A 209 7.24 -6.37 8.88
N PHE A 210 7.12 -6.41 7.57
CA PHE A 210 7.52 -7.56 6.78
C PHE A 210 8.70 -7.24 5.86
N ASN A 211 9.49 -8.27 5.58
CA ASN A 211 10.71 -8.14 4.80
C ASN A 211 10.43 -7.56 3.41
N TYR A 212 11.37 -6.78 2.87
CA TYR A 212 11.23 -6.19 1.54
C TYR A 212 11.15 -7.25 0.44
N ASP A 213 10.46 -6.92 -0.64
CA ASP A 213 10.35 -7.74 -1.84
C ASP A 213 10.24 -6.84 -3.09
N ASP A 214 10.11 -7.42 -4.28
CA ASP A 214 9.77 -6.61 -5.45
C ASP A 214 8.48 -5.83 -5.22
N VAL A 215 8.34 -4.70 -5.89
CA VAL A 215 7.26 -3.75 -5.61
C VAL A 215 5.86 -4.36 -5.78
N VAL A 216 5.68 -5.29 -6.71
CA VAL A 216 4.37 -5.96 -6.94
C VAL A 216 4.04 -6.89 -5.78
N ARG A 217 5.00 -7.74 -5.39
CA ARG A 217 4.81 -8.65 -4.25
C ARG A 217 4.66 -7.89 -2.94
N ASN A 218 5.38 -6.78 -2.76
CA ASN A 218 5.20 -5.92 -1.59
C ASN A 218 3.77 -5.35 -1.53
N ALA A 219 3.20 -4.90 -2.66
CA ALA A 219 1.82 -4.44 -2.74
C ALA A 219 0.81 -5.57 -2.45
N ASP A 220 1.04 -6.76 -3.02
CA ASP A 220 0.23 -7.96 -2.74
C ASP A 220 0.29 -8.35 -1.24
N ARG A 221 1.45 -8.21 -0.60
CA ARG A 221 1.64 -8.47 0.84
C ARG A 221 0.89 -7.48 1.70
N LEU A 222 0.98 -6.17 1.43
CA LEU A 222 0.25 -5.15 2.19
C LEU A 222 -1.26 -5.34 2.07
N SER A 223 -1.77 -5.61 0.87
CA SER A 223 -3.18 -5.93 0.65
C SER A 223 -3.60 -7.19 1.42
N THR A 224 -2.78 -8.23 1.40
CA THR A 224 -3.01 -9.47 2.15
C THR A 224 -2.95 -9.24 3.66
N TYR A 225 -2.00 -8.45 4.15
CA TYR A 225 -1.86 -8.07 5.56
C TYR A 225 -3.12 -7.38 6.09
N ARG A 226 -3.65 -6.40 5.35
CA ARG A 226 -4.92 -5.74 5.71
C ARG A 226 -6.08 -6.74 5.85
N GLN A 227 -6.15 -7.74 4.97
CA GLN A 227 -7.16 -8.77 5.06
C GLN A 227 -6.95 -9.68 6.27
N ILE A 228 -5.70 -10.06 6.57
CA ILE A 228 -5.37 -10.85 7.76
C ILE A 228 -5.79 -10.10 9.02
N CYS A 229 -5.42 -8.82 9.14
CA CYS A 229 -5.81 -7.99 10.27
C CYS A 229 -7.33 -7.89 10.43
N ALA A 230 -8.07 -7.69 9.32
CA ALA A 230 -9.53 -7.68 9.34
C ALA A 230 -10.13 -9.03 9.78
N GLN A 231 -9.51 -10.16 9.43
CA GLN A 231 -9.93 -11.48 9.87
C GLN A 231 -9.65 -11.67 11.36
N VAL A 232 -8.46 -11.36 11.82
CA VAL A 232 -8.09 -11.48 13.23
C VAL A 232 -8.95 -10.56 14.10
N ALA A 233 -9.25 -9.33 13.64
CA ALA A 233 -10.16 -8.43 14.34
C ALA A 233 -11.54 -9.06 14.57
N ARG A 234 -12.08 -9.78 13.57
CA ARG A 234 -13.35 -10.52 13.76
C ARG A 234 -13.24 -11.62 14.81
N GLU A 235 -12.12 -12.33 14.86
CA GLU A 235 -11.91 -13.42 15.83
C GLU A 235 -11.80 -12.93 17.28
N PHE A 236 -11.30 -11.71 17.46
CA PHE A 236 -11.10 -11.07 18.77
C PHE A 236 -12.16 -9.99 19.10
N ASN A 237 -13.22 -9.87 18.32
CA ASN A 237 -14.25 -8.83 18.45
C ASN A 237 -13.69 -7.39 18.48
N LEU A 238 -12.66 -7.14 17.70
CA LEU A 238 -12.02 -5.85 17.52
C LEU A 238 -12.34 -5.27 16.13
N ILE A 239 -11.85 -4.07 15.88
CA ILE A 239 -11.81 -3.43 14.56
C ILE A 239 -10.35 -3.20 14.18
N ALA A 240 -9.93 -3.68 13.00
CA ALA A 240 -8.65 -3.34 12.40
C ALA A 240 -8.79 -2.02 11.64
N CYS A 241 -8.27 -0.93 12.19
CA CYS A 241 -8.41 0.41 11.65
C CYS A 241 -7.14 0.84 10.91
N PHE A 242 -7.25 0.99 9.60
CA PHE A 242 -6.21 1.52 8.71
C PHE A 242 -6.46 2.99 8.32
N LEU A 243 -7.39 3.69 8.96
CA LEU A 243 -7.52 5.13 8.80
C LEU A 243 -6.25 5.83 9.28
N SER A 244 -5.84 6.85 8.55
CA SER A 244 -4.65 7.62 8.90
C SER A 244 -4.75 8.28 10.26
N LYS A 245 -5.87 8.96 10.54
CA LYS A 245 -6.12 9.68 11.80
C LYS A 245 -7.55 9.47 12.29
N PRO A 246 -7.85 8.38 13.00
CA PRO A 246 -9.20 8.12 13.51
C PRO A 246 -9.63 9.00 14.68
N PHE A 247 -8.68 9.50 15.49
CA PHE A 247 -8.96 10.29 16.68
C PHE A 247 -8.12 11.57 16.77
N VAL A 248 -8.68 12.60 17.39
CA VAL A 248 -7.97 13.85 17.69
C VAL A 248 -7.00 13.65 18.87
N GLY A 249 -5.86 14.33 18.86
CA GLY A 249 -4.91 14.34 19.96
C GLY A 249 -4.05 13.08 20.12
N VAL A 250 -4.05 12.19 19.15
CA VAL A 250 -3.18 10.99 19.11
C VAL A 250 -2.36 10.96 17.82
N SER A 251 -1.29 10.17 17.79
CA SER A 251 -0.51 9.97 16.56
C SER A 251 -1.34 9.33 15.45
N ALA A 252 -1.01 9.65 14.23
CA ALA A 252 -1.65 9.09 13.04
C ALA A 252 -0.91 7.85 12.57
N SER A 253 -1.56 7.02 11.76
CA SER A 253 -0.97 5.79 11.19
C SER A 253 -0.32 6.07 9.84
N GLY A 254 1.01 6.02 9.80
CA GLY A 254 1.81 6.03 8.57
C GLY A 254 1.90 4.63 7.94
N CYS A 255 2.45 4.59 6.74
CA CYS A 255 2.84 3.34 6.08
C CYS A 255 4.16 3.55 5.36
N HIS A 256 5.16 3.91 6.15
CA HIS A 256 6.47 4.27 5.61
C HIS A 256 6.98 3.17 4.70
N THR A 257 7.54 3.55 3.57
CA THR A 257 7.99 2.60 2.57
C THR A 257 9.48 2.73 2.36
N ASN A 258 10.22 1.71 2.78
CA ASN A 258 11.65 1.59 2.54
C ASN A 258 11.89 1.11 1.11
N ILE A 259 12.70 1.84 0.37
CA ILE A 259 12.85 1.69 -1.07
C ILE A 259 14.31 1.50 -1.43
N SER A 260 14.57 0.61 -2.38
CA SER A 260 15.88 0.37 -2.96
C SER A 260 15.77 -0.07 -4.42
N LEU A 261 16.81 0.18 -5.22
CA LEU A 261 16.92 -0.31 -6.59
C LEU A 261 18.06 -1.34 -6.70
N TRP A 262 17.79 -2.39 -7.44
CA TRP A 262 18.68 -3.54 -7.53
C TRP A 262 18.98 -3.93 -8.97
N LYS A 263 20.20 -4.38 -9.22
CA LYS A 263 20.66 -4.87 -10.53
C LYS A 263 20.96 -6.36 -10.47
N GLY A 264 20.30 -7.14 -11.32
CA GLY A 264 20.50 -8.59 -11.43
C GLY A 264 20.18 -9.35 -10.13
N GLY A 265 20.52 -10.62 -10.11
CA GLY A 265 20.39 -11.51 -8.96
C GLY A 265 19.45 -12.69 -9.23
N LYS A 266 19.74 -13.79 -8.54
CA LYS A 266 18.83 -14.95 -8.47
C LYS A 266 18.20 -14.97 -7.09
N ASP A 267 16.94 -15.29 -7.02
CA ASP A 267 16.26 -15.53 -5.77
C ASP A 267 16.73 -16.86 -5.18
N GLU A 268 16.97 -16.85 -3.87
CA GLU A 268 17.33 -18.03 -3.09
C GLU A 268 16.37 -18.18 -1.92
N LEU A 269 15.90 -19.40 -1.69
CA LEU A 269 15.23 -19.77 -0.45
C LEU A 269 16.29 -20.14 0.56
N ILE A 270 16.47 -19.33 1.60
CA ILE A 270 17.43 -19.59 2.67
C ILE A 270 16.68 -20.18 3.86
N PRO A 271 17.09 -21.39 4.32
CA PRO A 271 16.59 -21.91 5.57
C PRO A 271 16.98 -20.96 6.73
N CYS A 272 15.99 -20.46 7.43
CA CYS A 272 16.17 -19.64 8.63
C CYS A 272 15.52 -20.26 9.87
N GLY A 273 14.98 -21.48 9.69
CA GLY A 273 14.34 -22.21 10.77
C GLY A 273 15.33 -22.67 11.85
N ASN A 274 14.87 -22.67 13.09
CA ASN A 274 15.60 -23.23 14.20
C ASN A 274 15.09 -24.65 14.49
N LYS A 275 15.89 -25.66 14.18
CA LYS A 275 15.53 -27.07 14.36
C LYS A 275 15.32 -27.46 15.83
N THR A 276 15.76 -26.63 16.77
CA THR A 276 15.59 -26.88 18.22
C THR A 276 14.29 -26.29 18.76
N ILE A 277 13.55 -25.49 17.96
CA ILE A 277 12.27 -24.88 18.34
C ILE A 277 11.17 -25.59 17.59
N PRO A 278 10.23 -26.28 18.26
CA PRO A 278 9.11 -26.94 17.61
C PRO A 278 8.30 -25.97 16.73
N GLY A 279 8.03 -26.39 15.50
CA GLY A 279 7.30 -25.58 14.50
C GLY A 279 8.15 -24.59 13.72
N MET A 280 9.45 -24.50 14.01
CA MET A 280 10.39 -23.64 13.27
C MET A 280 11.40 -24.40 12.38
N GLU A 281 11.22 -25.69 12.22
CA GLU A 281 12.18 -26.56 11.50
C GLU A 281 12.26 -26.24 10.01
N ASN A 282 11.15 -25.83 9.43
CA ASN A 282 10.98 -25.61 7.98
C ASN A 282 10.65 -24.14 7.66
N VAL A 283 11.21 -23.21 8.40
CA VAL A 283 11.05 -21.78 8.10
C VAL A 283 12.11 -21.36 7.10
N PHE A 284 11.67 -20.72 6.01
CA PHE A 284 12.53 -20.19 4.96
C PHE A 284 12.20 -18.73 4.76
N HIS A 285 13.20 -17.91 4.43
CA HIS A 285 12.98 -16.59 3.89
C HIS A 285 13.51 -16.49 2.45
N HIS A 286 12.86 -15.67 1.65
CA HIS A 286 13.37 -15.32 0.33
C HIS A 286 14.52 -14.35 0.48
N ARG A 287 15.73 -14.79 0.12
CA ARG A 287 16.85 -13.90 -0.15
C ARG A 287 16.84 -13.55 -1.61
N ARG A 288 16.50 -12.31 -1.91
CA ARG A 288 16.63 -11.81 -3.28
C ARG A 288 18.08 -11.42 -3.51
N GLY A 289 18.71 -12.06 -4.48
CA GLY A 289 20.07 -11.76 -4.90
C GLY A 289 20.15 -10.40 -5.62
N GLY A 290 21.33 -10.03 -6.08
CA GLY A 290 21.58 -8.83 -6.87
C GLY A 290 22.42 -7.79 -6.15
N THR A 291 22.74 -6.71 -6.87
CA THR A 291 23.51 -5.56 -6.37
C THR A 291 22.59 -4.39 -6.11
N ASN A 292 22.55 -3.93 -4.87
CA ASN A 292 21.82 -2.73 -4.49
C ASN A 292 22.57 -1.49 -4.99
N VAL A 293 21.98 -0.78 -5.97
CA VAL A 293 22.62 0.40 -6.58
C VAL A 293 22.42 1.68 -5.78
N PHE A 294 21.70 1.63 -4.65
CA PHE A 294 21.64 2.73 -3.68
C PHE A 294 22.77 2.69 -2.66
N MET A 295 23.57 1.60 -2.64
CA MET A 295 24.73 1.54 -1.77
C MET A 295 25.70 2.69 -2.10
N PRO A 296 26.32 3.29 -1.07
CA PRO A 296 27.25 4.40 -1.26
C PRO A 296 28.40 4.07 -2.21
N ASP A 297 28.68 4.97 -3.16
CA ASP A 297 29.82 4.86 -4.09
C ASP A 297 31.11 5.43 -3.47
N GLY A 298 30.99 6.25 -2.43
CA GLY A 298 32.10 6.96 -1.78
C GLY A 298 32.45 6.46 -0.38
N LYS A 299 33.34 7.21 0.29
CA LYS A 299 33.77 6.92 1.67
C LYS A 299 32.69 7.22 2.71
N ASP A 300 31.85 8.24 2.48
CA ASP A 300 30.74 8.54 3.39
C ASP A 300 29.60 7.55 3.16
N ARG A 301 29.44 6.66 4.13
CA ARG A 301 28.44 5.59 4.08
C ARG A 301 27.00 6.09 4.19
N ARG A 302 26.78 7.34 4.51
CA ARG A 302 25.46 7.97 4.58
C ARG A 302 24.95 8.38 3.20
N ILE A 303 25.84 8.78 2.30
CA ILE A 303 25.48 9.31 0.99
C ILE A 303 25.09 8.16 0.07
N PRO A 304 23.84 8.11 -0.43
CA PRO A 304 23.45 7.11 -1.43
C PRO A 304 24.33 7.18 -2.68
N GLY A 305 24.49 6.06 -3.36
CA GLY A 305 25.17 6.01 -4.65
C GLY A 305 24.49 6.91 -5.68
N LYS A 306 25.19 7.21 -6.76
CA LYS A 306 24.76 8.16 -7.81
C LYS A 306 23.31 7.90 -8.30
N ILE A 307 22.96 6.63 -8.56
CA ILE A 307 21.61 6.28 -9.00
C ILE A 307 20.59 6.53 -7.88
N GLY A 308 20.97 6.28 -6.63
CA GLY A 308 20.13 6.55 -5.47
C GLY A 308 19.82 8.04 -5.32
N LEU A 309 20.82 8.92 -5.49
CA LEU A 309 20.62 10.38 -5.47
C LEU A 309 19.70 10.82 -6.61
N GLN A 310 19.91 10.30 -7.82
CA GLN A 310 19.05 10.62 -8.96
C GLN A 310 17.59 10.17 -8.74
N ALA A 311 17.38 9.00 -8.14
CA ALA A 311 16.07 8.50 -7.78
C ALA A 311 15.40 9.39 -6.71
N ILE A 312 16.14 9.81 -5.67
CA ILE A 312 15.67 10.78 -4.69
C ILE A 312 15.28 12.11 -5.38
N GLY A 313 16.13 12.62 -6.29
CA GLY A 313 15.83 13.83 -7.05
C GLY A 313 14.52 13.75 -7.83
N GLY A 314 14.26 12.62 -8.47
CA GLY A 314 12.99 12.38 -9.16
C GLY A 314 11.79 12.34 -8.21
N VAL A 315 11.92 11.69 -7.05
CA VAL A 315 10.82 11.67 -6.06
C VAL A 315 10.58 13.06 -5.48
N MET A 316 11.65 13.82 -5.19
CA MET A 316 11.55 15.19 -4.67
C MET A 316 10.78 16.11 -5.61
N GLU A 317 11.07 16.07 -6.91
CA GLU A 317 10.39 16.86 -7.93
C GLU A 317 8.86 16.57 -7.97
N HIS A 318 8.50 15.31 -7.83
CA HIS A 318 7.12 14.86 -7.95
C HIS A 318 6.41 14.61 -6.61
N LEU A 319 7.05 14.93 -5.49
CA LEU A 319 6.53 14.62 -4.16
C LEU A 319 5.15 15.23 -3.89
N PRO A 320 4.85 16.49 -4.30
CA PRO A 320 3.51 17.05 -4.14
C PRO A 320 2.41 16.27 -4.87
N ALA A 321 2.67 15.80 -6.10
CA ALA A 321 1.71 14.99 -6.87
C ALA A 321 1.59 13.57 -6.32
N LEU A 322 2.71 12.96 -5.90
CA LEU A 322 2.73 11.64 -5.26
C LEU A 322 1.91 11.61 -3.96
N THR A 323 1.73 12.75 -3.28
CA THR A 323 0.90 12.86 -2.08
C THR A 323 -0.56 12.45 -2.36
N ALA A 324 -1.09 12.71 -3.57
CA ALA A 324 -2.43 12.25 -3.96
C ALA A 324 -2.57 10.72 -3.98
N LEU A 325 -1.48 9.99 -4.24
CA LEU A 325 -1.45 8.53 -4.27
C LEU A 325 -1.10 7.93 -2.90
N GLY A 326 -0.19 8.57 -2.16
CA GLY A 326 0.29 8.10 -0.84
C GLY A 326 -0.62 8.48 0.33
N SER A 327 -1.32 9.61 0.23
CA SER A 327 -2.28 10.13 1.19
C SER A 327 -3.63 10.34 0.51
N SER A 328 -4.25 9.24 0.10
CA SER A 328 -5.30 9.23 -0.93
C SER A 328 -6.73 9.42 -0.41
N THR A 329 -6.93 9.80 0.86
CA THR A 329 -8.26 10.05 1.44
C THR A 329 -8.32 11.40 2.12
N VAL A 330 -9.53 11.94 2.32
CA VAL A 330 -9.71 13.17 3.13
C VAL A 330 -9.12 13.01 4.53
N ASN A 331 -9.27 11.82 5.13
CA ASN A 331 -8.74 11.52 6.46
C ASN A 331 -7.20 11.52 6.50
N SER A 332 -6.53 11.18 5.39
CA SER A 332 -5.07 11.17 5.26
C SER A 332 -4.43 12.52 5.65
N TYR A 333 -5.05 13.61 5.22
CA TYR A 333 -4.52 14.96 5.46
C TYR A 333 -4.65 15.42 6.91
N ARG A 334 -5.54 14.85 7.71
CA ARG A 334 -5.62 15.13 9.15
C ARG A 334 -4.32 14.77 9.87
N ARG A 335 -3.53 13.83 9.35
CA ARG A 335 -2.18 13.50 9.81
C ARG A 335 -1.21 14.65 9.67
N LEU A 336 -1.33 15.45 8.61
CA LEU A 336 -0.39 16.51 8.27
C LEU A 336 -0.64 17.82 9.06
N TRP A 337 -1.85 18.04 9.56
CA TRP A 337 -2.21 19.21 10.33
C TRP A 337 -1.71 19.17 11.77
N ASP A 338 -1.39 17.99 12.29
CA ASP A 338 -0.94 17.80 13.66
C ASP A 338 0.58 17.59 13.70
N THR A 339 1.32 18.70 13.48
CA THR A 339 2.77 18.70 13.23
C THR A 339 3.65 18.23 14.40
N GLY A 340 3.08 17.98 15.57
CA GLY A 340 3.81 17.45 16.73
C GLY A 340 4.14 15.97 16.64
N PHE A 341 3.57 15.22 15.69
CA PHE A 341 3.61 13.76 15.61
C PHE A 341 4.43 13.24 14.42
N TRP A 342 5.48 13.91 14.03
CA TRP A 342 6.51 13.51 13.06
C TRP A 342 6.00 13.18 11.64
N ALA A 343 4.80 13.64 11.27
CA ALA A 343 4.32 13.55 9.90
C ALA A 343 5.05 14.56 9.02
N PRO A 344 5.57 14.17 7.85
CA PRO A 344 6.28 15.09 6.97
C PRO A 344 5.29 16.03 6.28
N VAL A 345 5.57 17.33 6.35
CA VAL A 345 4.72 18.38 5.75
C VAL A 345 5.46 19.22 4.71
N TYR A 346 6.73 18.90 4.44
CA TYR A 346 7.58 19.64 3.52
C TYR A 346 8.20 18.71 2.48
N ALA A 347 8.38 19.24 1.26
CA ALA A 347 9.06 18.55 0.18
C ALA A 347 10.58 18.65 0.38
N ASP A 348 11.12 17.74 1.18
CA ASP A 348 12.54 17.71 1.56
C ASP A 348 13.05 16.29 1.80
N TRP A 349 14.36 16.14 1.93
CA TRP A 349 15.00 14.88 2.24
C TRP A 349 16.18 15.06 3.21
N GLY A 350 16.49 14.04 3.99
CA GLY A 350 17.59 14.10 4.94
C GLY A 350 18.07 12.75 5.46
N TYR A 351 19.24 12.77 6.16
CA TYR A 351 19.77 11.59 6.84
C TYR A 351 19.18 11.47 8.24
N GLN A 352 18.62 10.29 8.55
CA GLN A 352 18.03 10.00 9.87
C GLN A 352 16.98 11.02 10.33
N ASN A 353 16.56 11.94 9.45
CA ASN A 353 15.66 13.03 9.79
C ASN A 353 14.19 12.61 9.56
N ARG A 354 13.46 12.35 10.65
CA ARG A 354 12.04 11.93 10.60
C ARG A 354 11.07 13.06 10.29
N THR A 355 11.52 14.32 10.23
CA THR A 355 10.68 15.47 9.85
C THR A 355 10.67 15.70 8.34
N CYS A 356 11.48 14.97 7.57
CA CYS A 356 11.55 15.05 6.12
C CYS A 356 10.56 14.12 5.42
N GLY A 357 10.14 14.50 4.21
CA GLY A 357 9.33 13.68 3.32
C GLY A 357 10.04 12.41 2.86
N LEU A 358 11.36 12.50 2.64
CA LEU A 358 12.24 11.37 2.35
C LEU A 358 13.36 11.28 3.38
N ARG A 359 13.56 10.10 3.94
CA ARG A 359 14.58 9.85 4.94
C ARG A 359 15.54 8.76 4.49
N VAL A 360 16.83 9.05 4.39
CA VAL A 360 17.87 8.02 4.25
C VAL A 360 18.12 7.43 5.63
N SER A 361 17.46 6.32 5.94
CA SER A 361 17.49 5.69 7.27
C SER A 361 18.66 4.72 7.45
N ALA A 362 19.20 4.19 6.35
CA ALA A 362 20.36 3.31 6.33
C ALA A 362 21.04 3.31 4.96
N PRO A 363 22.32 2.90 4.84
CA PRO A 363 22.97 2.69 3.55
C PRO A 363 22.15 1.74 2.65
N GLY A 364 21.98 2.12 1.39
CA GLY A 364 21.32 1.29 0.38
C GLY A 364 19.80 1.39 0.34
N ARG A 365 19.17 2.25 1.15
CA ARG A 365 17.74 2.51 1.10
C ARG A 365 17.40 3.94 1.50
N PHE A 366 16.26 4.42 1.06
CA PHE A 366 15.58 5.54 1.68
C PHE A 366 14.12 5.19 2.00
N GLU A 367 13.56 5.89 2.92
CA GLU A 367 12.21 5.76 3.42
C GLU A 367 11.35 6.88 2.84
N TYR A 368 10.32 6.52 2.08
CA TYR A 368 9.27 7.42 1.65
C TYR A 368 8.25 7.55 2.79
N ARG A 369 8.03 8.78 3.29
CA ARG A 369 7.27 9.03 4.50
C ARG A 369 5.92 9.72 4.28
N SER A 370 5.72 10.33 3.10
CA SER A 370 4.48 11.03 2.74
C SER A 370 3.37 10.05 2.30
N VAL A 371 3.19 8.99 3.09
CA VAL A 371 2.28 7.88 2.81
C VAL A 371 1.65 7.38 4.11
N ASP A 372 0.38 6.99 4.06
CA ASP A 372 -0.35 6.44 5.21
C ASP A 372 -0.93 5.05 4.95
N SER A 373 -1.49 4.45 5.99
CA SER A 373 -1.98 3.08 5.94
C SER A 373 -3.27 2.86 5.13
N ALA A 374 -3.91 3.95 4.63
CA ALA A 374 -5.10 3.86 3.78
C ALA A 374 -4.78 3.85 2.27
N HIS A 375 -3.52 4.13 1.88
CA HIS A 375 -3.15 4.26 0.46
C HIS A 375 -3.34 2.99 -0.36
N ASN A 376 -3.44 3.14 -1.69
CA ASN A 376 -3.38 2.02 -2.64
C ASN A 376 -1.92 1.72 -2.99
N PRO A 377 -1.33 0.58 -2.53
CA PRO A 377 0.10 0.30 -2.72
C PRO A 377 0.48 0.07 -4.19
N TYR A 378 -0.45 -0.32 -5.03
CA TYR A 378 -0.18 -0.51 -6.45
C TYR A 378 -0.06 0.82 -7.19
N LEU A 379 -0.94 1.78 -6.90
CA LEU A 379 -0.85 3.13 -7.46
C LEU A 379 0.40 3.85 -6.97
N MET A 380 0.69 3.74 -5.67
CA MET A 380 1.89 4.32 -5.09
C MET A 380 3.17 3.73 -5.71
N GLY A 381 3.24 2.40 -5.88
CA GLY A 381 4.35 1.72 -6.54
C GLY A 381 4.55 2.19 -7.98
N SER A 382 3.45 2.36 -8.74
CA SER A 382 3.49 2.89 -10.12
C SER A 382 3.98 4.34 -10.16
N GLY A 383 3.51 5.20 -9.23
CA GLY A 383 3.98 6.58 -9.10
C GLY A 383 5.47 6.67 -8.81
N LEU A 384 5.97 5.87 -7.86
CA LEU A 384 7.41 5.81 -7.55
C LEU A 384 8.25 5.37 -8.73
N LEU A 385 7.80 4.37 -9.50
CA LEU A 385 8.52 3.94 -10.72
C LEU A 385 8.63 5.06 -11.75
N LYS A 386 7.59 5.85 -11.96
CA LYS A 386 7.62 6.99 -12.89
C LYS A 386 8.53 8.11 -12.38
N ALA A 387 8.47 8.43 -11.09
CA ALA A 387 9.37 9.41 -10.48
C ALA A 387 10.84 8.97 -10.59
N PHE A 388 11.16 7.69 -10.34
CA PHE A 388 12.52 7.15 -10.51
C PHE A 388 12.97 7.16 -11.97
N ASP A 389 12.09 6.76 -12.89
CA ASP A 389 12.40 6.81 -14.32
C ASP A 389 12.77 8.23 -14.75
N HIS A 390 12.00 9.22 -14.32
CA HIS A 390 12.30 10.62 -14.61
C HIS A 390 13.61 11.08 -13.98
N GLY A 391 13.81 10.85 -12.68
CA GLY A 391 15.01 11.24 -11.95
C GLY A 391 16.30 10.65 -12.53
N ILE A 392 16.30 9.35 -12.83
CA ILE A 392 17.44 8.64 -13.41
C ILE A 392 17.70 9.09 -14.85
N SER A 393 16.66 9.19 -15.68
CA SER A 393 16.76 9.58 -17.09
C SER A 393 17.26 11.03 -17.24
N LYS A 394 16.84 11.93 -16.36
CA LYS A 394 17.26 13.34 -16.34
C LYS A 394 18.52 13.59 -15.51
N LYS A 395 19.01 12.56 -14.78
CA LYS A 395 20.16 12.68 -13.86
C LYS A 395 19.95 13.78 -12.81
N MET A 396 18.76 13.80 -12.22
CA MET A 396 18.36 14.83 -11.28
C MET A 396 19.24 14.84 -10.02
N ASP A 397 19.43 16.03 -9.46
CA ASP A 397 20.12 16.25 -8.19
C ASP A 397 19.05 16.56 -7.12
N PRO A 398 18.96 15.83 -6.02
CA PRO A 398 18.00 16.12 -4.95
C PRO A 398 18.33 17.36 -4.13
N GLY A 399 19.44 18.03 -4.41
CA GLY A 399 19.94 19.11 -3.58
C GLY A 399 20.58 18.63 -2.26
N LYS A 400 20.83 19.57 -1.35
CA LYS A 400 21.46 19.27 -0.05
C LYS A 400 20.46 18.63 0.91
N PRO A 401 20.89 17.60 1.65
CA PRO A 401 20.03 16.96 2.66
C PRO A 401 19.80 17.86 3.88
N GLU A 402 18.62 17.82 4.43
CA GLU A 402 18.24 18.52 5.66
C GLU A 402 18.69 17.75 6.90
N GLN A 403 19.40 18.47 7.79
CA GLN A 403 19.97 17.89 9.01
C GLN A 403 19.25 18.35 10.28
N GLN A 404 18.38 19.33 10.17
CA GLN A 404 17.72 19.95 11.32
C GLN A 404 16.23 19.63 11.35
N ASN A 405 15.60 19.86 12.51
CA ASN A 405 14.17 19.73 12.65
C ASN A 405 13.43 20.73 11.75
N MET A 406 12.74 20.25 10.73
CA MET A 406 12.09 21.08 9.73
C MET A 406 10.97 21.93 10.30
N TYR A 407 10.27 21.49 11.32
CA TYR A 407 9.23 22.30 11.97
C TYR A 407 9.81 23.53 12.64
N GLU A 408 10.98 23.41 13.26
CA GLU A 408 11.70 24.54 13.87
C GLU A 408 12.29 25.47 12.82
N GLN A 409 12.85 24.91 11.75
CA GLN A 409 13.41 25.69 10.65
C GLN A 409 12.35 26.56 9.98
N MET A 410 11.15 26.02 9.78
CA MET A 410 10.04 26.76 9.19
C MET A 410 9.53 27.87 10.12
N LYS A 411 9.46 27.62 11.43
CA LYS A 411 9.16 28.67 12.42
C LYS A 411 10.21 29.78 12.42
N ALA A 412 11.47 29.43 12.12
CA ALA A 412 12.57 30.39 11.98
C ALA A 412 12.61 31.12 10.62
N GLY A 413 11.63 30.87 9.74
CA GLY A 413 11.48 31.58 8.47
C GLY A 413 12.16 30.95 7.25
N LYS A 414 12.66 29.70 7.36
CA LYS A 414 13.16 28.96 6.22
C LYS A 414 12.05 28.75 5.19
N GLN A 415 12.36 28.94 3.91
CA GLN A 415 11.42 28.70 2.82
C GLN A 415 11.68 27.31 2.21
N VAL A 416 10.71 26.40 2.36
CA VAL A 416 10.68 25.08 1.73
C VAL A 416 9.25 24.84 1.24
N GLU A 417 9.09 24.19 0.09
CA GLU A 417 7.77 23.88 -0.45
C GLU A 417 7.00 22.99 0.54
N LYS A 418 5.78 23.41 0.87
CA LYS A 418 4.84 22.59 1.62
C LYS A 418 4.24 21.52 0.74
N LEU A 419 4.10 20.34 1.29
CA LEU A 419 3.23 19.31 0.69
C LEU A 419 1.77 19.79 0.69
N PRO A 420 0.94 19.28 -0.22
CA PRO A 420 -0.51 19.52 -0.16
C PRO A 420 -1.06 19.18 1.22
N MET A 421 -1.88 20.06 1.76
CA MET A 421 -2.46 19.90 3.11
C MET A 421 -3.91 19.42 3.07
N THR A 422 -4.48 19.29 1.87
CA THR A 422 -5.83 18.79 1.64
C THR A 422 -5.84 17.84 0.44
N LEU A 423 -6.84 16.96 0.37
CA LEU A 423 -7.03 16.09 -0.79
C LEU A 423 -7.20 16.92 -2.08
N GLY A 424 -7.98 18.02 -2.00
CA GLY A 424 -8.17 18.91 -3.16
C GLY A 424 -6.86 19.44 -3.72
N GLU A 425 -6.00 20.02 -2.87
CA GLU A 425 -4.67 20.51 -3.27
C GLU A 425 -3.79 19.41 -3.89
N ALA A 426 -3.82 18.19 -3.33
CA ALA A 426 -3.03 17.09 -3.87
C ALA A 426 -3.52 16.64 -5.26
N LEU A 427 -4.84 16.64 -5.46
CA LEU A 427 -5.43 16.35 -6.77
C LEU A 427 -5.06 17.42 -7.79
N ASP A 428 -5.03 18.71 -7.41
CA ASP A 428 -4.58 19.80 -8.28
C ASP A 428 -3.12 19.62 -8.72
N ARG A 429 -2.25 19.17 -7.79
CA ARG A 429 -0.87 18.84 -8.11
C ARG A 429 -0.76 17.65 -9.07
N LEU A 430 -1.57 16.61 -8.87
CA LEU A 430 -1.59 15.44 -9.76
C LEU A 430 -2.08 15.81 -11.17
N GLU A 431 -3.09 16.68 -11.29
CA GLU A 431 -3.61 17.15 -12.59
C GLU A 431 -2.59 17.93 -13.42
N THR A 432 -1.60 18.52 -12.79
CA THR A 432 -0.55 19.28 -13.47
C THR A 432 0.73 18.49 -13.71
N ASP A 433 0.96 17.39 -13.00
CA ASP A 433 2.17 16.57 -13.09
C ASP A 433 2.03 15.44 -14.12
N LYS A 434 2.50 15.70 -15.34
CA LYS A 434 2.40 14.72 -16.45
C LYS A 434 3.16 13.43 -16.20
N VAL A 435 4.25 13.47 -15.43
CA VAL A 435 5.05 12.28 -15.12
C VAL A 435 4.28 11.33 -14.20
N ILE A 436 3.63 11.86 -13.16
CA ILE A 436 2.86 11.03 -12.25
C ILE A 436 1.51 10.61 -12.85
N GLN A 437 0.90 11.43 -13.73
CA GLN A 437 -0.27 11.00 -14.51
C GLN A 437 0.00 9.73 -15.32
N ASP A 438 1.20 9.56 -15.88
CA ASP A 438 1.60 8.34 -16.61
C ASP A 438 1.64 7.08 -15.72
N ALA A 439 1.56 7.21 -14.39
CA ALA A 439 1.38 6.08 -13.49
C ALA A 439 -0.07 5.57 -13.44
N LEU A 440 -1.02 6.35 -13.95
CA LEU A 440 -2.45 6.04 -14.02
C LEU A 440 -2.89 6.03 -15.50
N PRO A 441 -2.49 5.04 -16.29
CA PRO A 441 -2.67 5.06 -17.73
C PRO A 441 -4.15 4.91 -18.14
N GLY A 442 -4.49 5.47 -19.31
CA GLY A 442 -5.81 5.35 -19.94
C GLY A 442 -6.95 5.88 -19.07
N ASP A 443 -7.97 5.09 -18.90
CA ASP A 443 -9.15 5.42 -18.10
C ASP A 443 -8.92 5.43 -16.58
N MET A 444 -7.81 4.88 -16.10
CA MET A 444 -7.50 4.89 -14.66
C MET A 444 -7.37 6.30 -14.09
N MET A 445 -6.71 7.22 -14.80
CA MET A 445 -6.58 8.61 -14.35
C MET A 445 -7.95 9.26 -14.20
N LYS A 446 -8.82 9.08 -15.20
CA LYS A 446 -10.20 9.61 -15.17
C LYS A 446 -10.96 9.05 -13.96
N VAL A 447 -11.02 7.73 -13.83
CA VAL A 447 -11.75 7.06 -12.74
C VAL A 447 -11.21 7.47 -11.36
N PHE A 448 -9.89 7.56 -11.21
CA PHE A 448 -9.28 7.99 -9.95
C PHE A 448 -9.66 9.44 -9.61
N MET A 449 -9.55 10.34 -10.56
CA MET A 449 -9.86 11.77 -10.36
C MET A 449 -11.34 12.00 -10.07
N GLU A 450 -12.23 11.40 -10.85
CA GLU A 450 -13.69 11.50 -10.64
C GLU A 450 -14.06 11.03 -9.23
N TYR A 451 -13.54 9.86 -8.81
CA TYR A 451 -13.82 9.32 -7.48
C TYR A 451 -13.26 10.21 -6.35
N LYS A 452 -12.02 10.70 -6.49
CA LYS A 452 -11.37 11.49 -5.45
C LYS A 452 -11.86 12.93 -5.38
N ARG A 453 -12.24 13.51 -6.49
CA ARG A 453 -12.90 14.83 -6.52
C ARG A 453 -14.28 14.76 -5.85
N ASP A 454 -15.07 13.74 -6.17
CA ASP A 454 -16.38 13.51 -5.54
C ASP A 454 -16.24 13.30 -4.01
N GLU A 455 -15.28 12.47 -3.55
CA GLU A 455 -14.97 12.30 -2.13
C GLU A 455 -14.63 13.63 -1.44
N TRP A 456 -13.83 14.47 -2.11
CA TRP A 456 -13.45 15.79 -1.59
C TRP A 456 -14.64 16.74 -1.51
N GLU A 457 -15.46 16.82 -2.54
CA GLU A 457 -16.63 17.66 -2.59
C GLU A 457 -17.73 17.19 -1.63
N GLU A 458 -17.96 15.88 -1.50
CA GLU A 458 -18.86 15.30 -0.51
C GLU A 458 -18.45 15.72 0.92
N PHE A 459 -17.17 15.61 1.23
CA PHE A 459 -16.65 16.04 2.52
C PHE A 459 -16.90 17.52 2.79
N LEU A 460 -16.66 18.40 1.81
CA LEU A 460 -16.89 19.84 1.94
C LEU A 460 -18.39 20.19 2.09
N ALA A 461 -19.26 19.41 1.46
CA ALA A 461 -20.70 19.62 1.51
C ALA A 461 -21.36 19.02 2.77
N THR A 462 -20.63 18.20 3.55
CA THR A 462 -21.19 17.48 4.71
C THR A 462 -20.95 18.26 5.99
N PRO A 463 -21.99 18.84 6.65
CA PRO A 463 -21.85 19.43 7.98
C PRO A 463 -21.41 18.37 9.00
N THR A 464 -20.53 18.73 9.89
CA THR A 464 -20.00 17.84 10.92
C THR A 464 -20.49 18.23 12.31
N GLN A 465 -20.32 17.37 13.30
CA GLN A 465 -20.60 17.73 14.70
C GLN A 465 -19.79 18.95 15.15
N TRP A 466 -18.57 19.14 14.61
CA TRP A 466 -17.74 20.31 14.88
C TRP A 466 -18.42 21.62 14.44
N ASP A 467 -19.11 21.64 13.31
CA ASP A 467 -19.85 22.82 12.84
C ASP A 467 -20.96 23.16 13.81
N LEU A 468 -21.71 22.16 14.27
CA LEU A 468 -22.78 22.35 15.26
C LEU A 468 -22.24 22.85 16.61
N ASP A 469 -21.19 22.19 17.11
CA ASP A 469 -20.55 22.57 18.39
C ASP A 469 -19.95 23.98 18.35
N LYS A 470 -19.50 24.40 17.17
CA LYS A 470 -18.83 25.70 16.99
C LYS A 470 -19.79 26.86 16.73
N TYR A 471 -20.84 26.63 15.95
CA TYR A 471 -21.63 27.70 15.37
C TYR A 471 -23.13 27.70 15.78
N LEU A 472 -23.66 26.64 16.40
CA LEU A 472 -25.10 26.55 16.69
C LEU A 472 -25.58 27.67 17.61
N ASP A 473 -24.80 27.98 18.62
CA ASP A 473 -25.14 29.02 19.64
C ASP A 473 -24.38 30.34 19.45
N CYS A 474 -23.49 30.40 18.46
CA CYS A 474 -22.65 31.58 18.20
C CYS A 474 -22.89 32.06 16.77
N LEU A 475 -23.75 33.04 16.61
CA LEU A 475 -23.72 33.83 15.38
C LEU A 475 -22.41 34.62 15.35
N PRO A 476 -21.66 34.58 14.24
CA PRO A 476 -20.40 35.31 14.10
C PRO A 476 -20.59 36.79 14.21
#